data_7d12b93d506eaced3cdd56ce338e274e
#
_entry.id   7d12b93d506eaced3cdd56ce338e274e
#
_cell.length_a   1.000
_cell.length_b   1.000
_cell.length_c   1.000
_cell.angle_alpha   90.00
_cell.angle_beta   90.00
_cell.angle_gamma   90.00
#
_symmetry.space_group_name_H-M   'P 1'
#
loop_
_entity.id
_entity.type
_entity.pdbx_description
1 polymer ?
#
loop_
_entity_poly.entity_id
_entity_poly.type
_entity_poly.pdbx_seq_one_letter_code
_entity_poly.pdbx_strand_id
1 'polypeptide(L)'
;MRFWLLLLLGSCLHAQSGENVLLVVNRNVPVSRQIADYYRPRRSVPPKNVCTIDTTGDEEIQWGVYEQQIERPIGDCLKRAGLVEKVLYIVTTMGVPLKVDGPGARDLAEHASVDSELALLYGKLKGQRYPRMGGVRNPFFMRRDSAFQHPAFPIYLVTRLAAYDLADVQAMIDRSLEARNRGKFVIDLQSEKDEPGNDWLRTAAMLLPARRVVLDETTRPLYNQTAVIGYASWGSNDDHRTQRLLHFQWLPGAIAAEFVSTSARTFRRPPDSWAPNTDWADKSRYFAGTPQGLVADLIHEGVTGASGNTYEPYLEACVRPDYLLPAYHQGRNLAESYYLSLPSLSWQSVILGDPLCALKP
;
A
#
# COMPACT_ATOMS: atom_id res chain seq x y z
N MET A 1 6.11 57.48 14.63
CA MET A 1 6.48 56.08 14.65
C MET A 1 5.21 55.24 14.46
N ARG A 2 5.00 54.67 13.26
CA ARG A 2 3.85 53.77 12.98
C ARG A 2 4.37 52.35 13.07
N PHE A 3 3.94 51.61 14.10
CA PHE A 3 4.19 50.19 14.23
C PHE A 3 3.25 49.42 13.27
N TRP A 4 3.82 48.73 12.28
CA TRP A 4 3.12 47.74 11.46
C TRP A 4 3.10 46.41 12.23
N LEU A 5 1.93 45.99 12.68
CA LEU A 5 1.70 44.66 13.23
C LEU A 5 1.60 43.68 12.05
N LEU A 6 2.66 42.94 11.79
CA LEU A 6 2.64 41.81 10.88
C LEU A 6 1.83 40.66 11.53
N LEU A 7 0.58 40.54 11.15
CA LEU A 7 -0.23 39.33 11.40
C LEU A 7 0.36 38.17 10.62
N LEU A 8 1.14 37.33 11.28
CA LEU A 8 1.50 35.98 10.81
C LEU A 8 0.23 35.13 10.81
N LEU A 9 -0.45 35.06 9.67
CA LEU A 9 -1.45 34.04 9.39
C LEU A 9 -0.73 32.69 9.35
N GLY A 10 -0.58 32.06 10.50
CA GLY A 10 -0.20 30.67 10.61
C GLY A 10 -1.25 29.82 9.92
N SER A 11 -0.94 29.29 8.73
CA SER A 11 -1.73 28.23 8.09
C SER A 11 -1.78 27.07 9.06
N CYS A 12 -2.89 26.90 9.80
CA CYS A 12 -3.17 25.68 10.52
C CYS A 12 -3.22 24.56 9.48
N LEU A 13 -2.10 23.88 9.28
CA LEU A 13 -2.09 22.58 8.63
C LEU A 13 -2.99 21.67 9.49
N HIS A 14 -4.24 21.54 9.10
CA HIS A 14 -5.15 20.59 9.75
C HIS A 14 -4.54 19.21 9.60
N ALA A 15 -4.17 18.60 10.71
CA ALA A 15 -3.69 17.22 10.71
C ALA A 15 -4.76 16.35 10.06
N GLN A 16 -4.37 15.55 9.07
CA GLN A 16 -5.27 14.62 8.39
C GLN A 16 -5.85 13.64 9.39
N SER A 17 -7.14 13.34 9.25
CA SER A 17 -7.92 12.58 10.22
C SER A 17 -8.93 11.66 9.53
N GLY A 18 -9.75 10.97 10.29
CA GLY A 18 -10.84 10.16 9.75
C GLY A 18 -11.84 10.93 8.87
N GLU A 19 -11.92 12.26 9.00
CA GLU A 19 -12.70 13.13 8.10
C GLU A 19 -12.21 13.07 6.65
N ASN A 20 -10.94 12.76 6.43
CA ASN A 20 -10.32 12.66 5.11
C ASN A 20 -10.38 11.25 4.52
N VAL A 21 -10.96 10.28 5.23
CA VAL A 21 -11.06 8.87 4.82
C VAL A 21 -12.45 8.57 4.28
N LEU A 22 -12.52 7.91 3.12
CA LEU A 22 -13.69 7.17 2.66
C LEU A 22 -13.44 5.67 2.89
N LEU A 23 -14.29 5.04 3.69
CA LEU A 23 -14.22 3.61 3.97
C LEU A 23 -15.17 2.84 3.06
N VAL A 24 -14.66 1.94 2.24
CA VAL A 24 -15.42 1.14 1.27
C VAL A 24 -15.70 -0.25 1.82
N VAL A 25 -16.98 -0.61 1.86
CA VAL A 25 -17.49 -1.87 2.42
C VAL A 25 -18.25 -2.65 1.35
N ASN A 26 -17.89 -3.90 1.12
CA ASN A 26 -18.68 -4.80 0.30
C ASN A 26 -19.78 -5.46 1.16
N ARG A 27 -21.06 -5.15 0.86
CA ARG A 27 -22.23 -5.66 1.61
C ARG A 27 -22.31 -7.18 1.57
N ASN A 28 -21.89 -7.80 0.48
CA ASN A 28 -22.05 -9.23 0.24
C ASN A 28 -20.99 -10.09 0.95
N VAL A 29 -19.98 -9.45 1.57
CA VAL A 29 -18.89 -10.16 2.26
C VAL A 29 -18.85 -9.74 3.73
N PRO A 30 -19.27 -10.61 4.66
CA PRO A 30 -19.40 -10.25 6.09
C PRO A 30 -18.14 -9.69 6.73
N VAL A 31 -16.96 -10.21 6.41
CA VAL A 31 -15.69 -9.73 6.97
C VAL A 31 -15.40 -8.28 6.58
N SER A 32 -15.83 -7.82 5.41
CA SER A 32 -15.72 -6.43 4.98
C SER A 32 -16.43 -5.48 5.96
N ARG A 33 -17.63 -5.85 6.39
CA ARG A 33 -18.40 -5.13 7.41
C ARG A 33 -17.73 -5.16 8.77
N GLN A 34 -17.26 -6.33 9.21
CA GLN A 34 -16.57 -6.49 10.49
C GLN A 34 -15.33 -5.61 10.59
N ILE A 35 -14.54 -5.51 9.51
CA ILE A 35 -13.37 -4.62 9.43
C ILE A 35 -13.80 -3.15 9.56
N ALA A 36 -14.85 -2.75 8.85
CA ALA A 36 -15.34 -1.38 8.90
C ALA A 36 -15.86 -1.00 10.30
N ASP A 37 -16.62 -1.88 10.95
CA ASP A 37 -17.13 -1.67 12.30
C ASP A 37 -15.98 -1.59 13.33
N TYR A 38 -14.86 -2.26 13.08
CA TYR A 38 -13.66 -2.20 13.91
C TYR A 38 -12.83 -0.93 13.68
N TYR A 39 -12.59 -0.56 12.41
CA TYR A 39 -11.72 0.55 12.00
C TYR A 39 -12.37 1.93 12.24
N ARG A 40 -13.64 2.07 11.83
CA ARG A 40 -14.37 3.35 11.84
C ARG A 40 -14.29 4.11 13.17
N PRO A 41 -14.64 3.52 14.35
CA PRO A 41 -14.55 4.23 15.63
C PRO A 41 -13.11 4.56 16.05
N ARG A 42 -12.15 3.69 15.73
CA ARG A 42 -10.74 3.86 16.10
C ARG A 42 -10.07 5.03 15.40
N ARG A 43 -10.52 5.35 14.19
CA ARG A 43 -10.05 6.49 13.41
C ARG A 43 -11.04 7.64 13.34
N SER A 44 -12.14 7.55 14.09
CA SER A 44 -13.19 8.58 14.10
C SER A 44 -13.70 8.91 12.68
N VAL A 45 -13.81 7.90 11.82
CA VAL A 45 -14.34 8.07 10.46
C VAL A 45 -15.85 8.35 10.57
N PRO A 46 -16.34 9.49 10.03
CA PRO A 46 -17.75 9.83 10.12
C PRO A 46 -18.65 8.79 9.42
N PRO A 47 -19.87 8.55 9.90
CA PRO A 47 -20.80 7.61 9.24
C PRO A 47 -21.06 7.94 7.76
N LYS A 48 -21.10 9.21 7.39
CA LYS A 48 -21.30 9.67 6.00
C LYS A 48 -20.10 9.33 5.07
N ASN A 49 -18.93 9.02 5.65
CA ASN A 49 -17.72 8.62 4.94
C ASN A 49 -17.64 7.09 4.77
N VAL A 50 -18.68 6.33 5.09
CA VAL A 50 -18.76 4.89 4.81
C VAL A 50 -19.55 4.69 3.52
N CYS A 51 -18.91 4.16 2.51
CA CYS A 51 -19.52 3.80 1.23
C CYS A 51 -19.73 2.29 1.16
N THR A 52 -20.99 1.86 1.13
CA THR A 52 -21.34 0.46 0.95
C THR A 52 -21.60 0.18 -0.52
N ILE A 53 -20.90 -0.78 -1.07
CA ILE A 53 -21.05 -1.26 -2.45
C ILE A 53 -21.62 -2.68 -2.46
N ASP A 54 -22.24 -3.06 -3.56
CA ASP A 54 -22.73 -4.40 -3.84
C ASP A 54 -21.93 -5.00 -5.00
N THR A 55 -21.00 -5.89 -4.69
CA THR A 55 -20.17 -6.57 -5.68
C THR A 55 -19.88 -8.01 -5.26
N THR A 56 -19.27 -8.79 -6.14
CA THR A 56 -18.80 -10.15 -5.80
C THR A 56 -17.74 -10.12 -4.70
N GLY A 57 -17.54 -11.26 -4.03
CA GLY A 57 -16.41 -11.49 -3.11
C GLY A 57 -15.17 -12.08 -3.78
N ASP A 58 -15.20 -12.28 -5.10
CA ASP A 58 -14.05 -12.79 -5.86
C ASP A 58 -12.92 -11.78 -5.86
N GLU A 59 -11.68 -12.27 -5.80
CA GLU A 59 -10.50 -11.40 -5.85
C GLU A 59 -10.28 -10.79 -7.24
N GLU A 60 -10.72 -11.46 -8.31
CA GLU A 60 -10.50 -11.09 -9.70
C GLU A 60 -11.82 -10.85 -10.41
N ILE A 61 -11.95 -9.72 -11.10
CA ILE A 61 -13.17 -9.30 -11.78
C ILE A 61 -12.87 -8.71 -13.15
N GLN A 62 -13.88 -8.73 -14.02
CA GLN A 62 -13.81 -8.06 -15.30
C GLN A 62 -14.04 -6.55 -15.19
N TRP A 63 -13.50 -5.80 -16.15
CA TRP A 63 -13.61 -4.33 -16.20
C TRP A 63 -15.05 -3.82 -16.02
N GLY A 64 -16.03 -4.43 -16.67
CA GLY A 64 -17.43 -4.03 -16.55
C GLY A 64 -17.99 -4.12 -15.14
N VAL A 65 -17.56 -5.12 -14.36
CA VAL A 65 -17.93 -5.29 -12.94
C VAL A 65 -17.27 -4.18 -12.11
N TYR A 66 -15.98 -3.92 -12.33
CA TYR A 66 -15.28 -2.81 -11.67
C TYR A 66 -15.99 -1.46 -11.88
N GLU A 67 -16.28 -1.14 -13.15
CA GLU A 67 -16.88 0.14 -13.52
C GLU A 67 -18.29 0.33 -12.92
N GLN A 68 -19.13 -0.74 -12.99
CA GLN A 68 -20.54 -0.68 -12.59
C GLN A 68 -20.77 -0.89 -11.10
N GLN A 69 -19.99 -1.78 -10.47
CA GLN A 69 -20.24 -2.22 -9.08
C GLN A 69 -19.25 -1.62 -8.06
N ILE A 70 -18.14 -1.02 -8.51
CA ILE A 70 -17.12 -0.45 -7.63
C ILE A 70 -16.91 1.04 -7.93
N GLU A 71 -16.36 1.40 -9.08
CA GLU A 71 -15.96 2.78 -9.39
C GLU A 71 -17.15 3.76 -9.35
N ARG A 72 -18.22 3.45 -10.10
CA ARG A 72 -19.40 4.31 -10.16
C ARG A 72 -20.08 4.45 -8.80
N PRO A 73 -20.39 3.38 -8.04
CA PRO A 73 -20.98 3.49 -6.71
C PRO A 73 -20.13 4.32 -5.73
N ILE A 74 -18.81 4.17 -5.74
CA ILE A 74 -17.90 4.95 -4.89
C ILE A 74 -17.94 6.43 -5.30
N GLY A 75 -17.89 6.72 -6.61
CA GLY A 75 -18.03 8.08 -7.13
C GLY A 75 -19.35 8.73 -6.72
N ASP A 76 -20.44 7.98 -6.75
CA ASP A 76 -21.76 8.45 -6.32
C ASP A 76 -21.84 8.66 -4.80
N CYS A 77 -21.20 7.81 -3.99
CA CYS A 77 -21.06 8.03 -2.55
C CYS A 77 -20.37 9.38 -2.27
N LEU A 78 -19.23 9.63 -2.90
CA LEU A 78 -18.46 10.87 -2.75
C LEU A 78 -19.26 12.11 -3.13
N LYS A 79 -19.97 12.05 -4.27
CA LYS A 79 -20.79 13.18 -4.77
C LYS A 79 -21.98 13.46 -3.83
N ARG A 80 -22.76 12.42 -3.49
CA ARG A 80 -23.97 12.57 -2.64
C ARG A 80 -23.64 13.09 -1.24
N ALA A 81 -22.50 12.69 -0.69
CA ALA A 81 -22.07 13.13 0.64
C ALA A 81 -21.30 14.46 0.64
N GLY A 82 -21.04 15.07 -0.53
CA GLY A 82 -20.24 16.30 -0.67
C GLY A 82 -18.78 16.10 -0.24
N LEU A 83 -18.20 14.92 -0.52
CA LEU A 83 -16.91 14.50 -0.01
C LEU A 83 -15.78 14.54 -1.05
N VAL A 84 -16.07 14.84 -2.32
CA VAL A 84 -15.09 14.77 -3.41
C VAL A 84 -13.79 15.52 -3.09
N GLU A 85 -13.87 16.72 -2.50
CA GLU A 85 -12.69 17.53 -2.15
C GLU A 85 -12.11 17.20 -0.77
N LYS A 86 -12.93 16.70 0.15
CA LYS A 86 -12.54 16.50 1.55
C LYS A 86 -11.82 15.19 1.78
N VAL A 87 -12.24 14.14 1.07
CA VAL A 87 -11.60 12.83 1.12
C VAL A 87 -10.26 12.91 0.39
N LEU A 88 -9.22 12.45 1.05
CA LEU A 88 -7.88 12.29 0.49
C LEU A 88 -7.53 10.81 0.32
N TYR A 89 -8.12 9.96 1.18
CA TYR A 89 -7.83 8.54 1.29
C TYR A 89 -9.09 7.71 1.03
N ILE A 90 -8.98 6.73 0.14
CA ILE A 90 -9.97 5.65 0.02
C ILE A 90 -9.39 4.42 0.70
N VAL A 91 -10.15 3.82 1.62
CA VAL A 91 -9.76 2.59 2.30
C VAL A 91 -10.70 1.48 1.85
N THR A 92 -10.18 0.53 1.09
CA THR A 92 -10.89 -0.70 0.72
C THR A 92 -10.71 -1.75 1.82
N THR A 93 -11.72 -2.59 2.03
CA THR A 93 -11.66 -3.66 3.01
C THR A 93 -11.52 -5.03 2.34
N MET A 94 -11.02 -6.04 3.06
CA MET A 94 -11.03 -7.42 2.61
C MET A 94 -12.45 -7.83 2.18
N GLY A 95 -12.56 -8.46 0.98
CA GLY A 95 -13.83 -8.76 0.35
C GLY A 95 -14.27 -7.73 -0.71
N VAL A 96 -13.61 -6.58 -0.82
CA VAL A 96 -13.65 -5.77 -2.05
C VAL A 96 -12.70 -6.44 -3.06
N PRO A 97 -13.11 -6.67 -4.31
CA PRO A 97 -12.25 -7.27 -5.33
C PRO A 97 -10.86 -6.63 -5.42
N LEU A 98 -9.88 -7.44 -5.76
CA LEU A 98 -8.46 -7.08 -5.68
C LEU A 98 -7.89 -6.68 -7.04
N LYS A 99 -8.26 -7.44 -8.08
CA LYS A 99 -7.72 -7.35 -9.43
C LYS A 99 -8.81 -7.12 -10.45
N VAL A 100 -8.49 -6.38 -11.49
CA VAL A 100 -9.39 -6.15 -12.61
C VAL A 100 -8.71 -6.52 -13.93
N ASP A 101 -9.42 -7.31 -14.74
CA ASP A 101 -9.00 -7.71 -16.07
C ASP A 101 -9.71 -6.89 -17.13
N GLY A 102 -8.98 -6.54 -18.18
CA GLY A 102 -9.55 -5.96 -19.38
C GLY A 102 -10.30 -6.97 -20.24
N PRO A 103 -11.08 -6.49 -21.18
CA PRO A 103 -11.79 -7.36 -22.13
C PRO A 103 -10.79 -8.18 -22.95
N GLY A 104 -10.74 -9.51 -22.72
CA GLY A 104 -9.85 -10.40 -23.44
C GLY A 104 -8.39 -10.31 -23.08
N ALA A 105 -8.11 -9.91 -21.83
CA ALA A 105 -6.77 -9.80 -21.29
C ALA A 105 -5.87 -10.98 -21.67
N ARG A 106 -4.79 -10.70 -22.39
CA ARG A 106 -3.83 -11.70 -22.86
C ARG A 106 -2.41 -11.44 -22.41
N ASP A 107 -2.12 -10.20 -21.99
CA ASP A 107 -0.82 -9.81 -21.47
C ASP A 107 -0.97 -8.97 -20.18
N LEU A 108 0.15 -8.69 -19.54
CA LEU A 108 0.20 -8.00 -18.23
C LEU A 108 -0.30 -6.56 -18.30
N ALA A 109 -0.23 -5.93 -19.46
CA ALA A 109 -0.70 -4.55 -19.67
C ALA A 109 -2.23 -4.42 -19.68
N GLU A 110 -2.94 -5.54 -19.68
CA GLU A 110 -4.40 -5.60 -19.66
C GLU A 110 -4.97 -5.94 -18.28
N HIS A 111 -4.15 -5.82 -17.24
CA HIS A 111 -4.52 -6.06 -15.84
C HIS A 111 -4.14 -4.88 -14.96
N ALA A 112 -4.91 -4.65 -13.90
CA ALA A 112 -4.57 -3.69 -12.86
C ALA A 112 -5.09 -4.13 -11.49
N SER A 113 -4.57 -3.55 -10.41
CA SER A 113 -5.24 -3.64 -9.13
C SER A 113 -6.45 -2.70 -9.09
N VAL A 114 -7.53 -3.14 -8.44
CA VAL A 114 -8.72 -2.31 -8.20
C VAL A 114 -8.35 -1.02 -7.47
N ASP A 115 -7.44 -1.12 -6.50
CA ASP A 115 -6.99 0.02 -5.70
C ASP A 115 -6.25 1.06 -6.55
N SER A 116 -5.40 0.61 -7.48
CA SER A 116 -4.65 1.49 -8.37
C SER A 116 -5.55 2.21 -9.39
N GLU A 117 -6.61 1.53 -9.88
CA GLU A 117 -7.64 2.16 -10.70
C GLU A 117 -8.46 3.19 -9.93
N LEU A 118 -8.86 2.88 -8.69
CA LEU A 118 -9.59 3.79 -7.81
C LEU A 118 -8.79 5.05 -7.47
N ALA A 119 -7.46 4.98 -7.49
CA ALA A 119 -6.62 6.17 -7.26
C ALA A 119 -6.90 7.28 -8.29
N LEU A 120 -7.29 6.96 -9.51
CA LEU A 120 -7.62 7.92 -10.57
C LEU A 120 -9.03 8.52 -10.45
N LEU A 121 -9.85 8.04 -9.52
CA LEU A 121 -11.26 8.41 -9.42
C LEU A 121 -11.48 9.92 -9.22
N TYR A 122 -10.62 10.61 -8.44
CA TYR A 122 -10.76 12.06 -8.27
C TYR A 122 -10.66 12.79 -9.60
N GLY A 123 -9.63 12.52 -10.39
CA GLY A 123 -9.47 13.13 -11.73
C GLY A 123 -10.64 12.80 -12.66
N LYS A 124 -11.12 11.55 -12.63
CA LYS A 124 -12.32 11.13 -13.40
C LYS A 124 -13.56 11.93 -12.99
N LEU A 125 -13.77 12.15 -11.68
CA LEU A 125 -14.88 12.98 -11.16
C LEU A 125 -14.76 14.45 -11.54
N LYS A 126 -13.55 14.93 -11.87
CA LYS A 126 -13.25 16.27 -12.40
C LYS A 126 -13.22 16.33 -13.92
N GLY A 127 -13.64 15.27 -14.62
CA GLY A 127 -13.74 15.22 -16.06
C GLY A 127 -12.45 14.84 -16.80
N GLN A 128 -11.39 14.44 -16.08
CA GLN A 128 -10.18 13.91 -16.69
C GLN A 128 -10.43 12.49 -17.24
N ARG A 129 -9.74 12.17 -18.32
CA ARG A 129 -9.80 10.86 -18.97
C ARG A 129 -8.43 10.18 -18.85
N TYR A 130 -8.44 8.90 -18.51
CA TYR A 130 -7.23 8.07 -18.38
C TYR A 130 -7.36 6.84 -19.28
N PRO A 131 -6.24 6.30 -19.78
CA PRO A 131 -6.25 4.98 -20.38
C PRO A 131 -6.67 3.94 -19.34
N ARG A 132 -7.29 2.88 -19.78
CA ARG A 132 -7.62 1.75 -18.93
C ARG A 132 -6.36 0.90 -18.76
N MET A 133 -6.02 0.53 -17.51
CA MET A 133 -4.88 -0.36 -17.20
C MET A 133 -3.60 0.00 -17.97
N GLY A 134 -3.26 1.29 -17.96
CA GLY A 134 -2.24 1.84 -18.85
C GLY A 134 -1.00 2.41 -18.18
N GLY A 135 -0.73 2.11 -16.92
CA GLY A 135 0.46 2.62 -16.24
C GLY A 135 0.53 4.15 -16.20
N VAL A 136 -0.52 4.80 -15.70
CA VAL A 136 -0.61 6.27 -15.62
C VAL A 136 0.43 6.79 -14.62
N ARG A 137 1.24 7.76 -15.04
CA ARG A 137 2.22 8.38 -14.13
C ARG A 137 1.54 8.97 -12.90
N ASN A 138 2.02 8.60 -11.72
CA ASN A 138 1.53 9.15 -10.47
C ASN A 138 1.98 10.60 -10.29
N PRO A 139 1.07 11.60 -10.21
CA PRO A 139 1.45 13.01 -10.07
C PRO A 139 2.12 13.34 -8.73
N PHE A 140 1.94 12.51 -7.70
CA PHE A 140 2.54 12.68 -6.38
C PHE A 140 3.91 12.00 -6.25
N PHE A 141 4.30 11.15 -7.21
CA PHE A 141 5.62 10.48 -7.21
C PHE A 141 6.76 11.47 -7.10
N MET A 142 7.69 11.24 -6.18
CA MET A 142 8.90 12.04 -5.90
C MET A 142 8.64 13.47 -5.36
N ARG A 143 7.43 13.81 -4.94
CA ARG A 143 7.07 15.15 -4.43
C ARG A 143 7.40 15.31 -2.94
N ARG A 144 8.69 15.18 -2.58
CA ARG A 144 9.16 15.20 -1.18
C ARG A 144 8.77 16.45 -0.41
N ASP A 145 8.75 17.62 -1.08
CA ASP A 145 8.50 18.91 -0.44
C ASP A 145 7.04 19.37 -0.50
N SER A 146 6.14 18.53 -1.02
CA SER A 146 4.74 18.87 -1.20
C SER A 146 3.85 18.11 -0.22
N ALA A 147 2.96 18.79 0.48
CA ALA A 147 1.86 18.14 1.19
C ALA A 147 0.84 17.60 0.19
N PHE A 148 0.29 16.40 0.46
CA PHE A 148 -0.77 15.85 -0.36
C PHE A 148 -2.09 16.59 -0.11
N GLN A 149 -2.67 17.17 -1.14
CA GLN A 149 -3.96 17.86 -1.06
C GLN A 149 -4.62 18.02 -2.43
N HIS A 150 -5.93 18.12 -2.45
CA HIS A 150 -6.69 18.52 -3.63
C HIS A 150 -6.73 20.04 -3.77
N PRO A 151 -6.82 20.58 -4.99
CA PRO A 151 -6.75 19.90 -6.28
C PRO A 151 -5.30 19.74 -6.81
N ALA A 152 -4.27 20.04 -6.02
CA ALA A 152 -2.87 20.04 -6.47
C ALA A 152 -2.46 18.66 -7.04
N PHE A 153 -2.95 17.58 -6.43
CA PHE A 153 -2.76 16.22 -6.90
C PHE A 153 -4.13 15.60 -7.20
N PRO A 154 -4.50 15.42 -8.50
CA PRO A 154 -5.85 15.03 -8.88
C PRO A 154 -6.08 13.50 -8.77
N ILE A 155 -5.71 12.91 -7.64
CA ILE A 155 -5.86 11.49 -7.33
C ILE A 155 -6.36 11.30 -5.89
N TYR A 156 -6.90 10.13 -5.56
CA TYR A 156 -7.01 9.67 -4.18
C TYR A 156 -5.84 8.76 -3.84
N LEU A 157 -5.39 8.75 -2.58
CA LEU A 157 -4.48 7.74 -2.08
C LEU A 157 -5.29 6.55 -1.57
N VAL A 158 -5.15 5.39 -2.20
CA VAL A 158 -5.94 4.20 -1.89
C VAL A 158 -5.10 3.23 -1.09
N THR A 159 -5.62 2.77 0.06
CA THR A 159 -5.02 1.69 0.84
C THR A 159 -6.05 0.60 1.12
N ARG A 160 -5.56 -0.57 1.47
CA ARG A 160 -6.40 -1.75 1.70
C ARG A 160 -6.20 -2.30 3.12
N LEU A 161 -7.31 -2.54 3.82
CA LEU A 161 -7.33 -3.29 5.06
C LEU A 161 -7.64 -4.76 4.74
N ALA A 162 -6.60 -5.51 4.38
CA ALA A 162 -6.68 -6.93 4.05
C ALA A 162 -5.43 -7.68 4.51
N ALA A 163 -5.63 -8.93 4.89
CA ALA A 163 -4.63 -9.89 5.30
C ALA A 163 -5.20 -11.30 5.12
N TYR A 164 -4.65 -12.34 5.76
CA TYR A 164 -5.19 -13.69 5.68
C TYR A 164 -6.55 -13.84 6.34
N ASP A 165 -6.77 -13.13 7.44
CA ASP A 165 -8.04 -13.19 8.19
C ASP A 165 -8.33 -11.88 8.94
N LEU A 166 -9.48 -11.85 9.62
CA LEU A 166 -9.94 -10.69 10.38
C LEU A 166 -8.99 -10.34 11.52
N ALA A 167 -8.39 -11.34 12.19
CA ALA A 167 -7.50 -11.11 13.33
C ALA A 167 -6.23 -10.38 12.91
N ASP A 168 -5.63 -10.78 11.78
CA ASP A 168 -4.48 -10.11 11.20
C ASP A 168 -4.79 -8.65 10.84
N VAL A 169 -5.98 -8.38 10.25
CA VAL A 169 -6.41 -7.02 9.91
C VAL A 169 -6.64 -6.18 11.16
N GLN A 170 -7.29 -6.73 12.19
CA GLN A 170 -7.50 -6.02 13.45
C GLN A 170 -6.15 -5.68 14.12
N ALA A 171 -5.24 -6.65 14.19
CA ALA A 171 -3.91 -6.43 14.73
C ALA A 171 -3.12 -5.36 13.93
N MET A 172 -3.23 -5.34 12.59
CA MET A 172 -2.64 -4.30 11.74
C MET A 172 -3.19 -2.91 12.08
N ILE A 173 -4.51 -2.78 12.28
CA ILE A 173 -5.18 -1.54 12.69
C ILE A 173 -4.67 -1.08 14.05
N ASP A 174 -4.61 -1.97 15.03
CA ASP A 174 -4.17 -1.64 16.41
C ASP A 174 -2.70 -1.17 16.40
N ARG A 175 -1.81 -1.89 15.71
CA ARG A 175 -0.41 -1.48 15.54
C ARG A 175 -0.26 -0.10 14.90
N SER A 176 -1.18 0.28 14.00
CA SER A 176 -1.17 1.61 13.37
C SER A 176 -1.44 2.76 14.35
N LEU A 177 -2.22 2.50 15.39
CA LEU A 177 -2.54 3.49 16.44
C LEU A 177 -1.39 3.70 17.42
N GLU A 178 -0.55 2.67 17.60
CA GLU A 178 0.57 2.63 18.54
C GLU A 178 1.91 3.04 17.91
N ALA A 179 1.92 3.38 16.63
CA ALA A 179 3.12 3.70 15.87
C ALA A 179 3.97 4.80 16.53
N ARG A 180 5.28 4.53 16.69
CA ARG A 180 6.27 5.46 17.25
C ARG A 180 7.55 5.49 16.42
N ASN A 181 8.21 6.63 16.36
CA ASN A 181 9.46 6.80 15.59
C ASN A 181 10.67 6.23 16.33
N ARG A 182 10.69 4.91 16.48
CA ARG A 182 11.78 4.16 17.12
C ARG A 182 12.09 2.89 16.35
N GLY A 183 13.21 2.22 16.67
CA GLY A 183 13.61 0.97 16.04
C GLY A 183 14.53 1.17 14.84
N LYS A 184 14.80 0.10 14.12
CA LYS A 184 15.79 -0.01 13.04
C LYS A 184 15.10 -0.09 11.68
N PHE A 185 15.76 0.43 10.66
CA PHE A 185 15.47 0.20 9.26
C PHE A 185 16.41 -0.89 8.77
N VAL A 186 15.86 -2.02 8.37
CA VAL A 186 16.60 -3.16 7.82
C VAL A 186 16.51 -3.08 6.31
N ILE A 187 17.66 -3.00 5.65
CA ILE A 187 17.79 -2.88 4.21
C ILE A 187 18.69 -4.01 3.75
N ASP A 188 18.11 -4.92 2.99
CA ASP A 188 18.69 -6.21 2.65
C ASP A 188 18.84 -6.30 1.13
N LEU A 189 20.07 -6.09 0.66
CA LEU A 189 20.43 -6.17 -0.75
C LEU A 189 20.68 -7.63 -1.13
N GLN A 190 20.60 -7.89 -2.40
CA GLN A 190 21.10 -9.14 -2.99
C GLN A 190 22.31 -8.79 -3.87
N SER A 191 23.53 -9.10 -3.38
CA SER A 191 24.77 -8.61 -3.96
C SER A 191 25.09 -9.14 -5.37
N GLU A 192 24.44 -10.24 -5.79
CA GLU A 192 24.58 -10.80 -7.14
C GLU A 192 23.68 -10.09 -8.17
N LYS A 193 22.78 -9.21 -7.73
CA LYS A 193 21.91 -8.44 -8.61
C LYS A 193 22.50 -7.06 -8.88
N ASP A 194 22.90 -6.84 -10.11
CA ASP A 194 23.46 -5.57 -10.61
C ASP A 194 22.34 -4.66 -11.17
N GLU A 195 21.22 -4.61 -10.46
CA GLU A 195 20.00 -3.96 -10.92
C GLU A 195 19.80 -2.61 -10.22
N PRO A 196 19.05 -1.65 -10.81
CA PRO A 196 18.75 -0.37 -10.15
C PRO A 196 18.14 -0.54 -8.75
N GLY A 197 17.53 -1.71 -8.44
CA GLY A 197 16.97 -2.04 -7.14
C GLY A 197 18.00 -1.94 -6.00
N ASN A 198 19.19 -2.47 -6.17
CA ASN A 198 20.27 -2.37 -5.17
C ASN A 198 20.68 -0.90 -4.94
N ASP A 199 20.74 -0.08 -6.00
CA ASP A 199 21.07 1.34 -5.88
C ASP A 199 19.98 2.10 -5.10
N TRP A 200 18.72 1.75 -5.28
CA TRP A 200 17.61 2.35 -4.51
C TRP A 200 17.67 1.93 -3.05
N LEU A 201 18.04 0.69 -2.75
CA LEU A 201 18.23 0.21 -1.40
C LEU A 201 19.39 0.93 -0.70
N ARG A 202 20.56 1.03 -1.35
CA ARG A 202 21.71 1.80 -0.82
C ARG A 202 21.36 3.26 -0.59
N THR A 203 20.65 3.88 -1.53
CA THR A 203 20.20 5.27 -1.40
C THR A 203 19.25 5.44 -0.21
N ALA A 204 18.33 4.49 0.00
CA ALA A 204 17.46 4.50 1.17
C ALA A 204 18.28 4.46 2.48
N ALA A 205 19.29 3.59 2.56
CA ALA A 205 20.17 3.49 3.71
C ALA A 205 20.92 4.81 4.00
N MET A 206 21.42 5.47 2.96
CA MET A 206 22.13 6.76 3.09
C MET A 206 21.22 7.92 3.55
N LEU A 207 19.93 7.88 3.21
CA LEU A 207 18.97 8.94 3.55
C LEU A 207 18.35 8.78 4.95
N LEU A 208 18.63 7.68 5.65
CA LEU A 208 18.16 7.40 6.99
C LEU A 208 19.24 7.66 8.04
N PRO A 209 18.89 7.88 9.32
CA PRO A 209 19.90 8.04 10.37
C PRO A 209 20.77 6.79 10.51
N ALA A 210 22.06 6.89 10.26
CA ALA A 210 23.00 5.75 10.19
C ALA A 210 22.92 4.82 11.42
N ARG A 211 22.73 5.37 12.62
CA ARG A 211 22.59 4.59 13.87
C ARG A 211 21.35 3.69 13.91
N ARG A 212 20.39 3.90 13.01
CA ARG A 212 19.14 3.14 12.92
C ARG A 212 19.08 2.21 11.70
N VAL A 213 20.11 2.20 10.88
CA VAL A 213 20.18 1.39 9.67
C VAL A 213 20.92 0.10 9.95
N VAL A 214 20.34 -1.01 9.55
CA VAL A 214 21.00 -2.29 9.32
C VAL A 214 21.03 -2.49 7.82
N LEU A 215 22.19 -2.36 7.20
CA LEU A 215 22.42 -2.57 5.79
C LEU A 215 23.16 -3.89 5.62
N ASP A 216 22.57 -4.83 4.90
CA ASP A 216 23.26 -6.04 4.46
C ASP A 216 23.49 -5.97 2.94
N GLU A 217 24.73 -6.21 2.53
CA GLU A 217 25.18 -6.21 1.13
C GLU A 217 25.75 -7.58 0.74
N THR A 218 25.36 -8.61 1.47
CA THR A 218 25.78 -9.99 1.17
C THR A 218 24.76 -10.70 0.26
N THR A 219 25.00 -11.98 -0.03
CA THR A 219 24.05 -12.86 -0.72
C THR A 219 23.09 -13.56 0.23
N ARG A 220 23.23 -13.37 1.55
CA ARG A 220 22.43 -14.09 2.56
C ARG A 220 21.28 -13.23 3.04
N PRO A 221 20.03 -13.64 2.80
CA PRO A 221 18.88 -12.92 3.32
C PRO A 221 18.90 -12.80 4.83
N LEU A 222 18.50 -11.65 5.35
CA LEU A 222 18.41 -11.40 6.78
C LEU A 222 17.14 -12.04 7.36
N TYR A 223 17.32 -12.71 8.49
CA TYR A 223 16.24 -13.27 9.33
C TYR A 223 16.43 -12.86 10.80
N ASN A 224 15.38 -13.02 11.62
CA ASN A 224 15.41 -12.86 13.08
C ASN A 224 15.89 -11.48 13.56
N GLN A 225 15.66 -10.42 12.78
CA GLN A 225 16.03 -9.06 13.19
C GLN A 225 15.09 -8.55 14.30
N THR A 226 15.63 -7.75 15.21
CA THR A 226 14.87 -7.21 16.34
C THR A 226 14.62 -5.72 16.23
N ALA A 227 13.49 -5.26 16.80
CA ALA A 227 13.10 -3.85 16.85
C ALA A 227 13.02 -3.20 15.46
N VAL A 228 12.38 -3.86 14.48
CA VAL A 228 12.29 -3.41 13.10
C VAL A 228 11.10 -2.47 12.90
N ILE A 229 11.35 -1.28 12.34
CA ILE A 229 10.32 -0.28 12.00
C ILE A 229 10.17 -0.08 10.49
N GLY A 230 11.15 -0.45 9.70
CA GLY A 230 11.10 -0.40 8.26
C GLY A 230 11.95 -1.51 7.64
N TYR A 231 11.50 -2.06 6.52
CA TYR A 231 12.19 -3.12 5.79
C TYR A 231 12.09 -2.89 4.30
N ALA A 232 13.19 -3.13 3.59
CA ALA A 232 13.21 -3.14 2.14
C ALA A 232 14.21 -4.18 1.63
N SER A 233 13.81 -4.97 0.61
CA SER A 233 14.62 -6.04 0.04
C SER A 233 14.13 -6.51 -1.34
N TRP A 234 14.81 -7.49 -1.90
CA TRP A 234 14.34 -8.25 -3.06
C TRP A 234 13.24 -9.26 -2.73
N GLY A 235 12.99 -9.52 -1.46
CA GLY A 235 11.97 -10.46 -1.01
C GLY A 235 12.17 -11.85 -1.57
N SER A 236 11.12 -12.48 -2.07
CA SER A 236 11.21 -13.82 -2.69
C SER A 236 11.81 -13.82 -4.10
N ASN A 237 12.25 -12.69 -4.63
CA ASN A 237 13.07 -12.61 -5.84
C ASN A 237 14.58 -12.72 -5.50
N ASP A 238 14.93 -12.84 -4.23
CA ASP A 238 16.26 -13.24 -3.81
C ASP A 238 16.37 -14.77 -3.88
N ASP A 239 17.28 -15.25 -4.75
CA ASP A 239 17.49 -16.69 -5.02
C ASP A 239 17.99 -17.45 -3.78
N HIS A 240 18.54 -16.75 -2.79
CA HIS A 240 19.01 -17.34 -1.54
C HIS A 240 17.97 -17.34 -0.42
N ARG A 241 16.79 -16.74 -0.63
CA ARG A 241 15.71 -16.77 0.35
C ARG A 241 15.05 -18.14 0.41
N THR A 242 15.27 -18.85 1.50
CA THR A 242 14.78 -20.21 1.72
C THR A 242 13.60 -20.29 2.68
N GLN A 243 13.36 -19.24 3.49
CA GLN A 243 12.27 -19.20 4.47
C GLN A 243 11.12 -18.32 3.97
N ARG A 244 9.89 -18.78 4.23
CA ARG A 244 8.68 -18.02 3.92
C ARG A 244 8.60 -16.76 4.78
N LEU A 245 8.82 -16.91 6.09
CA LEU A 245 8.72 -15.87 7.08
C LEU A 245 10.09 -15.32 7.45
N LEU A 246 10.18 -14.03 7.77
CA LEU A 246 11.42 -13.36 8.17
C LEU A 246 11.75 -13.56 9.66
N HIS A 247 10.72 -13.86 10.47
CA HIS A 247 10.84 -13.97 11.94
C HIS A 247 11.41 -12.70 12.60
N PHE A 248 11.06 -11.52 12.04
CA PHE A 248 11.47 -10.26 12.62
C PHE A 248 10.60 -9.89 13.82
N GLN A 249 11.18 -9.22 14.81
CA GLN A 249 10.42 -8.55 15.85
C GLN A 249 9.99 -7.16 15.34
N TRP A 250 8.81 -7.09 14.73
CA TRP A 250 8.25 -5.89 14.20
C TRP A 250 7.74 -4.96 15.29
N LEU A 251 8.02 -3.67 15.18
CA LEU A 251 7.46 -2.64 16.05
C LEU A 251 6.11 -2.15 15.50
N PRO A 252 5.17 -1.72 16.38
CA PRO A 252 3.97 -1.05 15.93
C PRO A 252 4.28 0.13 15.02
N GLY A 253 3.62 0.18 13.86
CA GLY A 253 3.90 1.13 12.81
C GLY A 253 4.95 0.68 11.78
N ALA A 254 5.49 -0.55 11.87
CA ALA A 254 6.47 -1.04 10.90
C ALA A 254 5.91 -1.10 9.47
N ILE A 255 6.74 -0.70 8.50
CA ILE A 255 6.41 -0.76 7.08
C ILE A 255 7.41 -1.60 6.30
N ALA A 256 6.96 -2.22 5.19
CA ALA A 256 7.80 -3.05 4.35
C ALA A 256 7.55 -2.85 2.85
N ALA A 257 8.62 -2.94 2.06
CA ALA A 257 8.57 -2.97 0.60
C ALA A 257 9.55 -4.01 0.07
N GLU A 258 9.03 -4.95 -0.73
CA GLU A 258 9.83 -5.97 -1.39
C GLU A 258 9.66 -5.85 -2.92
N PHE A 259 10.73 -6.08 -3.67
CA PHE A 259 10.67 -6.15 -5.13
C PHE A 259 10.17 -7.54 -5.57
N VAL A 260 8.88 -7.79 -5.33
CA VAL A 260 8.23 -9.06 -5.67
C VAL A 260 7.05 -8.79 -6.60
N SER A 261 7.07 -9.40 -7.77
CA SER A 261 6.15 -9.11 -8.86
C SER A 261 4.70 -9.42 -8.55
N THR A 262 4.41 -10.52 -7.83
CA THR A 262 3.04 -10.98 -7.67
C THR A 262 2.65 -11.21 -6.20
N SER A 263 3.27 -10.48 -5.29
CA SER A 263 3.09 -10.70 -3.84
C SER A 263 1.68 -10.41 -3.33
N ALA A 264 0.91 -9.54 -4.00
CA ALA A 264 -0.49 -9.26 -3.68
C ALA A 264 -1.48 -9.97 -4.62
N ARG A 265 -1.10 -11.09 -5.26
CA ARG A 265 -1.98 -11.82 -6.18
C ARG A 265 -3.21 -12.43 -5.51
N THR A 266 -3.14 -12.67 -4.20
CA THR A 266 -4.22 -13.23 -3.38
C THR A 266 -4.00 -12.93 -1.90
N PHE A 267 -5.12 -12.91 -1.14
CA PHE A 267 -5.13 -12.89 0.34
C PHE A 267 -5.58 -14.23 0.93
N ARG A 268 -5.69 -15.29 0.13
CA ARG A 268 -5.90 -16.65 0.64
C ARG A 268 -4.66 -17.13 1.34
N ARG A 269 -4.82 -17.78 2.51
CA ARG A 269 -3.71 -18.36 3.25
C ARG A 269 -3.22 -19.64 2.55
N PRO A 270 -1.92 -19.75 2.23
CA PRO A 270 -1.37 -20.99 1.72
C PRO A 270 -1.25 -22.04 2.84
N PRO A 271 -1.08 -23.34 2.49
CA PRO A 271 -0.73 -24.36 3.46
C PRO A 271 0.53 -23.99 4.27
N ASP A 272 0.61 -24.40 5.53
CA ASP A 272 1.76 -24.08 6.39
C ASP A 272 3.08 -24.65 5.84
N SER A 273 3.02 -25.77 5.13
CA SER A 273 4.18 -26.38 4.47
C SER A 273 4.64 -25.67 3.20
N TRP A 274 3.85 -24.71 2.69
CA TRP A 274 4.21 -23.99 1.47
C TRP A 274 5.28 -22.94 1.77
N ALA A 275 6.28 -22.86 0.89
CA ALA A 275 7.30 -21.80 0.91
C ALA A 275 7.51 -21.26 -0.50
N PRO A 276 7.80 -19.96 -0.64
CA PRO A 276 8.13 -19.37 -1.93
C PRO A 276 9.45 -19.92 -2.46
N ASN A 277 9.63 -19.83 -3.78
CA ASN A 277 10.90 -20.15 -4.41
C ASN A 277 11.07 -19.38 -5.73
N THR A 278 12.25 -19.45 -6.33
CA THR A 278 12.58 -18.78 -7.59
C THR A 278 12.52 -19.71 -8.81
N ASP A 279 12.25 -21.00 -8.61
CA ASP A 279 12.10 -21.95 -9.71
C ASP A 279 10.71 -21.86 -10.34
N TRP A 280 10.61 -21.12 -11.42
CA TRP A 280 9.39 -20.96 -12.22
C TRP A 280 9.06 -22.18 -13.08
N ALA A 281 9.96 -23.14 -13.20
CA ALA A 281 9.69 -24.39 -13.92
C ALA A 281 8.92 -25.39 -13.07
N ASP A 282 9.12 -25.41 -11.76
CA ASP A 282 8.44 -26.31 -10.83
C ASP A 282 7.03 -25.82 -10.46
N LYS A 283 6.04 -26.14 -11.30
CA LYS A 283 4.64 -25.76 -11.08
C LYS A 283 4.00 -26.39 -9.84
N SER A 284 4.57 -27.47 -9.27
CA SER A 284 4.05 -28.11 -8.07
C SER A 284 4.20 -27.24 -6.82
N ARG A 285 5.10 -26.28 -6.83
CA ARG A 285 5.37 -25.32 -5.75
C ARG A 285 4.59 -24.00 -5.88
N TYR A 286 3.72 -23.89 -6.89
CA TYR A 286 2.91 -22.69 -7.06
C TYR A 286 1.78 -22.61 -6.05
N PHE A 287 1.53 -21.41 -5.57
CA PHE A 287 0.30 -21.06 -4.86
C PHE A 287 -0.36 -19.86 -5.54
N ALA A 288 -1.64 -19.99 -5.86
CA ALA A 288 -2.42 -18.96 -6.55
C ALA A 288 -1.70 -18.40 -7.82
N GLY A 289 -1.09 -19.28 -8.62
CA GLY A 289 -0.55 -18.96 -9.95
C GLY A 289 0.94 -18.71 -10.04
N THR A 290 1.67 -18.46 -8.93
CA THR A 290 3.13 -18.23 -8.97
C THR A 290 3.85 -18.85 -7.76
N PRO A 291 5.20 -19.01 -7.82
CA PRO A 291 5.98 -19.52 -6.70
C PRO A 291 6.42 -18.43 -5.72
N GLN A 292 6.14 -17.16 -6.01
CA GLN A 292 6.64 -16.01 -5.24
C GLN A 292 5.94 -15.86 -3.89
N GLY A 293 6.59 -15.16 -2.95
CA GLY A 293 6.10 -14.82 -1.62
C GLY A 293 4.80 -14.02 -1.65
N LEU A 294 4.14 -13.91 -0.51
CA LEU A 294 2.88 -13.20 -0.35
C LEU A 294 3.06 -12.00 0.59
N VAL A 295 2.56 -10.84 0.19
CA VAL A 295 2.57 -9.63 1.03
C VAL A 295 1.78 -9.82 2.33
N ALA A 296 0.78 -10.71 2.33
CA ALA A 296 0.01 -11.04 3.52
C ALA A 296 0.85 -11.77 4.60
N ASP A 297 1.95 -12.43 4.22
CA ASP A 297 2.90 -13.00 5.20
C ASP A 297 3.53 -11.92 6.07
N LEU A 298 3.91 -10.77 5.48
CA LEU A 298 4.46 -9.63 6.22
C LEU A 298 3.45 -9.08 7.25
N ILE A 299 2.18 -8.93 6.85
CA ILE A 299 1.11 -8.45 7.75
C ILE A 299 0.89 -9.47 8.89
N HIS A 300 0.85 -10.76 8.56
CA HIS A 300 0.69 -11.85 9.52
C HIS A 300 1.83 -11.91 10.54
N GLU A 301 3.08 -11.65 10.12
CA GLU A 301 4.24 -11.57 11.01
C GLU A 301 4.26 -10.31 11.89
N GLY A 302 3.45 -9.28 11.60
CA GLY A 302 3.38 -8.09 12.44
C GLY A 302 3.70 -6.76 11.75
N VAL A 303 3.92 -6.72 10.45
CA VAL A 303 4.05 -5.48 9.68
C VAL A 303 2.72 -4.71 9.70
N THR A 304 2.79 -3.41 9.87
CA THR A 304 1.62 -2.51 9.94
C THR A 304 1.21 -1.99 8.56
N GLY A 305 2.16 -1.89 7.63
CA GLY A 305 1.87 -1.50 6.26
C GLY A 305 2.88 -2.08 5.27
N ALA A 306 2.40 -2.53 4.11
CA ALA A 306 3.23 -3.12 3.08
C ALA A 306 2.72 -2.79 1.68
N SER A 307 3.59 -2.87 0.68
CA SER A 307 3.22 -2.83 -0.73
C SER A 307 3.38 -4.20 -1.37
N GLY A 308 2.47 -4.52 -2.28
CA GLY A 308 2.57 -5.70 -3.13
C GLY A 308 1.97 -5.43 -4.50
N ASN A 309 2.10 -6.37 -5.43
CA ASN A 309 1.58 -6.25 -6.77
C ASN A 309 0.71 -7.45 -7.12
N THR A 310 -0.35 -7.22 -7.90
CA THR A 310 -1.32 -8.25 -8.28
C THR A 310 -0.82 -9.13 -9.43
N TYR A 311 -0.06 -8.52 -10.33
CA TYR A 311 0.61 -9.15 -11.47
C TYR A 311 2.03 -8.57 -11.60
N GLU A 312 2.76 -8.90 -12.68
CA GLU A 312 4.10 -8.39 -12.95
C GLU A 312 4.12 -6.88 -13.19
N PRO A 313 4.66 -6.07 -12.24
CA PRO A 313 4.70 -4.61 -12.40
C PRO A 313 5.89 -4.12 -13.21
N TYR A 314 6.90 -4.96 -13.40
CA TYR A 314 8.30 -4.61 -13.69
C TYR A 314 8.96 -3.78 -12.57
N LEU A 315 10.27 -3.87 -12.43
CA LEU A 315 11.00 -3.25 -11.31
C LEU A 315 10.76 -1.74 -11.24
N GLU A 316 10.71 -1.07 -12.40
CA GLU A 316 10.56 0.39 -12.51
C GLU A 316 9.21 0.91 -11.97
N ALA A 317 8.21 0.05 -11.86
CA ALA A 317 6.91 0.40 -11.29
C ALA A 317 6.74 -0.07 -9.84
N CYS A 318 7.72 -0.74 -9.26
CA CYS A 318 7.74 -1.07 -7.84
C CYS A 318 7.87 0.18 -6.97
N VAL A 319 7.42 0.07 -5.73
CA VAL A 319 7.62 1.09 -4.71
C VAL A 319 9.13 1.32 -4.49
N ARG A 320 9.54 2.59 -4.50
CA ARG A 320 10.92 3.05 -4.35
C ARG A 320 11.30 3.20 -2.88
N PRO A 321 12.16 2.33 -2.31
CA PRO A 321 12.54 2.38 -0.88
C PRO A 321 13.23 3.69 -0.49
N ASP A 322 14.01 4.29 -1.40
CA ASP A 322 14.73 5.55 -1.21
C ASP A 322 13.80 6.78 -1.09
N TYR A 323 12.54 6.65 -1.48
CA TYR A 323 11.48 7.65 -1.21
C TYR A 323 10.61 7.23 -0.03
N LEU A 324 10.22 5.95 0.07
CA LEU A 324 9.31 5.42 1.07
C LEU A 324 9.85 5.60 2.50
N LEU A 325 10.99 4.99 2.78
CA LEU A 325 11.50 4.89 4.16
C LEU A 325 11.89 6.25 4.75
N PRO A 326 12.58 7.14 4.01
CA PRO A 326 12.86 8.48 4.51
C PRO A 326 11.61 9.33 4.74
N ALA A 327 10.62 9.28 3.84
CA ALA A 327 9.38 10.04 3.99
C ALA A 327 8.59 9.61 5.23
N TYR A 328 8.48 8.30 5.46
CA TYR A 328 7.82 7.75 6.63
C TYR A 328 8.57 8.06 7.93
N HIS A 329 9.91 7.95 7.92
CA HIS A 329 10.75 8.36 9.04
C HIS A 329 10.58 9.85 9.41
N GLN A 330 10.38 10.72 8.41
CA GLN A 330 10.16 12.15 8.58
C GLN A 330 8.74 12.52 9.06
N GLY A 331 7.88 11.52 9.29
CA GLY A 331 6.56 11.70 9.88
C GLY A 331 5.41 11.83 8.89
N ARG A 332 5.63 11.59 7.58
CA ARG A 332 4.50 11.42 6.66
C ARG A 332 3.69 10.20 7.05
N ASN A 333 2.40 10.24 6.81
CA ASN A 333 1.57 9.07 7.03
C ASN A 333 1.86 7.96 6.01
N LEU A 334 1.35 6.76 6.28
CA LEU A 334 1.57 5.57 5.48
C LEU A 334 1.19 5.79 4.01
N ALA A 335 -0.02 6.27 3.74
CA ALA A 335 -0.49 6.45 2.36
C ALA A 335 0.37 7.46 1.59
N GLU A 336 0.69 8.61 2.18
CA GLU A 336 1.55 9.59 1.53
C GLU A 336 2.94 9.04 1.26
N SER A 337 3.52 8.29 2.21
CA SER A 337 4.87 7.72 2.06
C SER A 337 4.93 6.71 0.91
N TYR A 338 3.93 5.81 0.80
CA TYR A 338 3.87 4.86 -0.30
C TYR A 338 3.58 5.53 -1.64
N TYR A 339 2.62 6.44 -1.73
CA TYR A 339 2.32 7.11 -3.00
C TYR A 339 3.43 8.06 -3.48
N LEU A 340 4.16 8.67 -2.55
CA LEU A 340 5.37 9.43 -2.89
C LEU A 340 6.45 8.55 -3.53
N SER A 341 6.45 7.27 -3.24
CA SER A 341 7.41 6.27 -3.71
C SER A 341 6.92 5.38 -4.84
N LEU A 342 5.63 5.51 -5.23
CA LEU A 342 4.98 4.69 -6.27
C LEU A 342 4.96 5.42 -7.61
N PRO A 343 5.67 4.90 -8.66
CA PRO A 343 5.79 5.61 -9.94
C PRO A 343 4.50 5.68 -10.76
N SER A 344 3.70 4.62 -10.74
CA SER A 344 2.56 4.43 -11.65
C SER A 344 1.26 4.10 -10.91
N LEU A 345 0.14 4.60 -11.47
CA LEU A 345 -1.24 4.26 -11.12
C LEU A 345 -1.91 3.56 -12.30
N SER A 346 -3.13 3.04 -12.12
CA SER A 346 -3.78 2.19 -13.13
C SER A 346 -2.85 1.04 -13.52
N TRP A 347 -2.21 0.43 -12.52
CA TRP A 347 -1.21 -0.61 -12.66
C TRP A 347 -1.37 -1.66 -11.53
N GLN A 348 -0.34 -2.41 -11.21
CA GLN A 348 -0.45 -3.63 -10.41
C GLN A 348 -0.43 -3.43 -8.89
N SER A 349 -0.05 -2.24 -8.43
CA SER A 349 0.30 -2.02 -7.02
C SER A 349 -0.91 -1.97 -6.09
N VAL A 350 -0.74 -2.56 -4.90
CA VAL A 350 -1.66 -2.52 -3.76
C VAL A 350 -0.88 -2.07 -2.54
N ILE A 351 -1.44 -1.14 -1.77
CA ILE A 351 -0.86 -0.66 -0.51
C ILE A 351 -1.73 -1.16 0.65
N LEU A 352 -1.14 -1.97 1.52
CA LEU A 352 -1.80 -2.47 2.73
C LEU A 352 -1.53 -1.55 3.91
N GLY A 353 -2.55 -1.34 4.72
CA GLY A 353 -2.44 -0.60 5.97
C GLY A 353 -3.42 0.55 6.13
N ASP A 354 -3.40 1.11 7.31
CA ASP A 354 -4.16 2.29 7.67
C ASP A 354 -3.49 3.55 7.08
N PRO A 355 -4.16 4.32 6.21
CA PRO A 355 -3.55 5.48 5.55
C PRO A 355 -3.06 6.54 6.54
N LEU A 356 -3.69 6.65 7.71
CA LEU A 356 -3.38 7.64 8.74
C LEU A 356 -2.28 7.18 9.72
N CYS A 357 -1.71 5.99 9.52
CA CYS A 357 -0.58 5.54 10.33
C CYS A 357 0.63 6.43 10.08
N ALA A 358 1.16 7.05 11.12
CA ALA A 358 2.37 7.88 11.06
C ALA A 358 3.21 7.65 12.31
N LEU A 359 4.53 7.73 12.15
CA LEU A 359 5.47 7.59 13.26
C LEU A 359 5.41 8.85 14.15
N LYS A 360 4.80 8.71 15.31
CA LYS A 360 4.79 9.77 16.33
C LYS A 360 6.14 9.82 17.05
N PRO A 361 6.57 11.01 17.53
CA PRO A 361 7.78 11.16 18.33
C PRO A 361 7.84 10.24 19.54
#